data_7562eead39c7441d180d6d272778c461
#
_entry.id   7562eead39c7441d180d6d272778c461
#
_cell.length_a   1.000
_cell.length_b   1.000
_cell.length_c   1.000
_cell.angle_alpha   90.00
_cell.angle_beta   90.00
_cell.angle_gamma   90.00
#
_symmetry.space_group_name_H-M   'P 1'
#
loop_
_entity.id
_entity.type
_entity.pdbx_description
1 polymer ?
#
loop_
_entity_poly.entity_id
_entity_poly.type
_entity_poly.pdbx_seq_one_letter_code
_entity_poly.pdbx_strand_id
1 'polypeptide(L)'
;MRDLASIVTIETKAKMFEKDRICVVTFVENGYEAIVPVEHNVGDRMVFIQEGAILPETERWEFLRKRCYREDLKGFLIKPMTMGAKDNNGEKGDRVKSWGLCVTLTEAGLSENLKAGTDVTDKLNIRKYEPVEDASPQKMSKIPRIIKFFLEHKLTRWIGNMYMEARKRKYTKGSFPTDIISKSDETTIQNCKSIMSKFHGTRAFVTAKMEGQSFTCSLEHCRI
;
A
#
# COMPACT_ATOMS: atom_id res chain seq x y z
N MET A 1 1.65 12.18 10.43
CA MET A 1 2.32 11.57 9.26
C MET A 1 2.42 10.08 9.56
N ARG A 2 2.18 9.18 8.64
CA ARG A 2 2.29 7.74 8.89
C ARG A 2 3.76 7.36 8.86
N ASP A 3 4.24 6.68 9.90
CA ASP A 3 5.61 6.17 9.96
C ASP A 3 5.76 5.06 8.92
N LEU A 4 6.65 5.25 7.94
CA LEU A 4 6.87 4.27 6.87
C LEU A 4 7.83 3.15 7.28
N ALA A 5 8.67 3.40 8.28
CA ALA A 5 9.55 2.42 8.87
C ALA A 5 9.65 2.63 10.37
N SER A 6 9.44 1.57 11.13
CA SER A 6 9.52 1.59 12.58
C SER A 6 10.22 0.35 13.13
N ILE A 7 10.78 0.49 14.32
CA ILE A 7 11.33 -0.64 15.06
C ILE A 7 10.17 -1.36 15.72
N VAL A 8 10.07 -2.65 15.50
CA VAL A 8 8.99 -3.51 15.99
C VAL A 8 9.55 -4.72 16.72
N THR A 9 8.76 -5.24 17.65
CA THR A 9 9.09 -6.46 18.41
C THR A 9 8.18 -7.59 17.95
N ILE A 10 8.74 -8.77 17.70
CA ILE A 10 7.96 -9.96 17.34
C ILE A 10 7.11 -10.39 18.53
N GLU A 11 5.79 -10.38 18.38
CA GLU A 11 4.82 -10.80 19.39
C GLU A 11 4.50 -12.28 19.29
N THR A 12 4.22 -12.75 18.06
CA THR A 12 3.89 -14.15 17.79
C THR A 12 4.68 -14.68 16.62
N LYS A 13 4.88 -16.00 16.59
CA LYS A 13 5.56 -16.71 15.52
C LYS A 13 4.77 -17.96 15.17
N ALA A 14 4.34 -18.08 13.93
CA ALA A 14 3.62 -19.25 13.41
C ALA A 14 4.40 -19.87 12.24
N LYS A 15 4.50 -21.19 12.22
CA LYS A 15 5.09 -21.89 11.07
C LYS A 15 4.17 -21.74 9.85
N MET A 16 4.78 -21.61 8.69
CA MET A 16 4.08 -21.60 7.43
C MET A 16 4.01 -23.02 6.86
N PHE A 17 2.82 -23.43 6.41
CA PHE A 17 2.64 -24.77 5.84
C PHE A 17 3.59 -24.99 4.65
N GLU A 18 4.27 -26.12 4.60
CA GLU A 18 5.25 -26.52 3.57
C GLU A 18 6.43 -25.55 3.37
N LYS A 19 6.72 -24.69 4.34
CA LYS A 19 7.84 -23.72 4.25
C LYS A 19 8.71 -23.80 5.51
N ASP A 20 9.83 -24.51 5.43
CA ASP A 20 10.72 -24.69 6.60
C ASP A 20 11.63 -23.50 6.87
N ARG A 21 11.82 -22.62 5.89
CA ARG A 21 12.79 -21.51 5.99
C ARG A 21 12.17 -20.17 6.39
N ILE A 22 10.84 -20.07 6.40
CA ILE A 22 10.12 -18.86 6.68
C ILE A 22 8.98 -19.09 7.65
N CYS A 23 8.65 -18.07 8.42
CA CYS A 23 7.53 -18.07 9.36
C CYS A 23 6.73 -16.78 9.24
N VAL A 24 5.52 -16.83 9.74
CA VAL A 24 4.65 -15.67 9.87
C VAL A 24 4.80 -15.11 11.28
N VAL A 25 4.99 -13.81 11.39
CA VAL A 25 5.07 -13.11 12.67
C VAL A 25 4.06 -11.98 12.73
N THR A 26 3.64 -11.65 13.96
CA THR A 26 2.92 -10.41 14.25
C THR A 26 3.78 -9.54 15.15
N PHE A 27 3.51 -8.24 15.18
CA PHE A 27 4.29 -7.28 15.93
C PHE A 27 3.49 -6.62 17.05
N VAL A 28 4.16 -6.39 18.20
CA VAL A 28 3.55 -5.76 19.38
C VAL A 28 3.06 -4.36 19.07
N GLU A 29 3.85 -3.54 18.36
CA GLU A 29 3.63 -2.10 18.24
C GLU A 29 2.50 -1.74 17.28
N ASN A 30 2.35 -2.51 16.19
CA ASN A 30 1.44 -2.15 15.11
C ASN A 30 0.45 -3.25 14.69
N GLY A 31 0.64 -4.49 15.16
CA GLY A 31 -0.24 -5.62 14.86
C GLY A 31 -0.19 -6.11 13.41
N TYR A 32 0.77 -5.64 12.61
CA TYR A 32 0.94 -6.14 11.24
C TYR A 32 1.44 -7.56 11.23
N GLU A 33 1.07 -8.29 10.17
CA GLU A 33 1.65 -9.59 9.84
C GLU A 33 2.76 -9.42 8.82
N ALA A 34 3.86 -10.11 9.04
CA ALA A 34 4.95 -10.20 8.08
C ALA A 34 5.52 -11.62 7.98
N ILE A 35 6.19 -11.87 6.87
CA ILE A 35 6.90 -13.11 6.63
C ILE A 35 8.38 -12.84 6.84
N VAL A 36 8.99 -13.59 7.76
CA VAL A 36 10.40 -13.46 8.11
C VAL A 36 11.09 -14.84 8.06
N PRO A 37 12.43 -14.88 8.00
CA PRO A 37 13.18 -16.13 8.17
C PRO A 37 12.87 -16.81 9.51
N VAL A 38 12.94 -18.15 9.53
CA VAL A 38 12.58 -18.95 10.71
C VAL A 38 13.53 -18.77 11.89
N GLU A 39 14.71 -18.23 11.68
CA GLU A 39 15.73 -17.98 12.70
C GLU A 39 15.33 -16.91 13.73
N HIS A 40 14.41 -15.99 13.37
CA HIS A 40 13.94 -14.96 14.28
C HIS A 40 12.93 -15.52 15.29
N ASN A 41 13.00 -15.02 16.53
CA ASN A 41 12.21 -15.50 17.65
C ASN A 41 11.29 -14.41 18.21
N VAL A 42 10.31 -14.84 19.00
CA VAL A 42 9.46 -13.93 19.77
C VAL A 42 10.33 -13.10 20.70
N GLY A 43 10.11 -11.80 20.74
CA GLY A 43 10.92 -10.84 21.48
C GLY A 43 12.05 -10.18 20.68
N ASP A 44 12.41 -10.72 19.51
CA ASP A 44 13.42 -10.10 18.65
C ASP A 44 12.90 -8.76 18.11
N ARG A 45 13.81 -7.79 18.01
CA ARG A 45 13.53 -6.48 17.43
C ARG A 45 13.94 -6.44 15.97
N MET A 46 13.06 -5.93 15.13
CA MET A 46 13.26 -5.81 13.71
C MET A 46 12.88 -4.43 13.21
N VAL A 47 13.33 -4.08 12.02
CA VAL A 47 12.85 -2.91 11.29
C VAL A 47 11.73 -3.36 10.36
N PHE A 48 10.53 -2.87 10.59
CA PHE A 48 9.38 -3.11 9.70
C PHE A 48 9.20 -1.91 8.79
N ILE A 49 9.30 -2.14 7.49
CA ILE A 49 9.14 -1.13 6.43
C ILE A 49 7.84 -1.42 5.70
N GLN A 50 6.91 -0.49 5.81
CA GLN A 50 5.54 -0.65 5.32
C GLN A 50 5.44 -0.63 3.80
N GLU A 51 4.33 -1.14 3.27
CA GLU A 51 3.99 -1.00 1.87
C GLU A 51 3.89 0.48 1.46
N GLY A 52 4.30 0.78 0.23
CA GLY A 52 4.32 2.15 -0.29
C GLY A 52 5.57 2.94 0.13
N ALA A 53 6.49 2.35 0.88
CA ALA A 53 7.80 2.91 1.14
C ALA A 53 8.71 2.77 -0.08
N ILE A 54 9.47 3.82 -0.42
CA ILE A 54 10.53 3.80 -1.42
C ILE A 54 11.86 3.89 -0.69
N LEU A 55 12.64 2.81 -0.75
CA LEU A 55 13.99 2.76 -0.21
C LEU A 55 14.97 3.38 -1.20
N PRO A 56 16.03 4.05 -0.72
CA PRO A 56 17.05 4.64 -1.58
C PRO A 56 17.88 3.56 -2.29
N GLU A 57 18.40 3.88 -3.46
CA GLU A 57 19.30 3.00 -4.21
C GLU A 57 20.69 2.99 -3.54
N THR A 58 20.88 2.07 -2.61
CA THR A 58 22.11 1.82 -1.89
C THR A 58 22.44 0.34 -1.89
N GLU A 59 23.71 0.00 -1.76
CA GLU A 59 24.21 -1.38 -1.74
C GLU A 59 23.45 -2.27 -0.74
N ARG A 60 23.10 -1.70 0.40
CA ARG A 60 22.33 -2.36 1.45
C ARG A 60 21.03 -3.00 0.96
N TRP A 61 20.33 -2.37 0.03
CA TRP A 61 19.04 -2.81 -0.50
C TRP A 61 19.13 -3.54 -1.83
N GLU A 62 20.35 -3.84 -2.28
CA GLU A 62 20.58 -4.45 -3.60
C GLU A 62 19.90 -5.81 -3.77
N PHE A 63 19.72 -6.56 -2.69
CA PHE A 63 18.99 -7.83 -2.71
C PHE A 63 17.52 -7.70 -3.17
N LEU A 64 16.97 -6.49 -3.11
CA LEU A 64 15.60 -6.19 -3.57
C LEU A 64 15.52 -5.89 -5.07
N ARG A 65 16.65 -5.73 -5.79
CA ARG A 65 16.68 -5.25 -7.17
C ARG A 65 15.77 -6.01 -8.11
N LYS A 66 15.78 -7.32 -8.06
CA LYS A 66 14.96 -8.17 -8.94
C LYS A 66 13.45 -8.00 -8.79
N ARG A 67 12.97 -7.57 -7.61
CA ARG A 67 11.53 -7.57 -7.28
C ARG A 67 10.94 -6.19 -7.02
N CYS A 68 11.73 -5.29 -6.47
CA CYS A 68 11.23 -4.03 -5.92
C CYS A 68 11.81 -2.80 -6.61
N TYR A 69 12.87 -2.95 -7.40
CA TYR A 69 13.50 -1.80 -8.05
C TYR A 69 12.58 -1.17 -9.10
N ARG A 70 12.51 0.14 -9.07
CA ARG A 70 11.76 0.95 -10.02
C ARG A 70 12.65 2.06 -10.54
N GLU A 71 12.92 2.01 -11.85
CA GLU A 71 13.81 2.96 -12.53
C GLU A 71 13.24 4.39 -12.52
N ASP A 72 11.92 4.51 -12.70
CA ASP A 72 11.19 5.77 -12.64
C ASP A 72 11.26 6.47 -11.26
N LEU A 73 11.42 5.69 -10.19
CA LEU A 73 11.51 6.19 -8.81
C LEU A 73 12.96 6.29 -8.32
N LYS A 74 13.91 5.73 -9.05
CA LYS A 74 15.33 5.57 -8.64
C LYS A 74 15.40 5.01 -7.21
N GLY A 75 14.75 3.87 -6.98
CA GLY A 75 14.68 3.25 -5.67
C GLY A 75 13.84 1.98 -5.64
N PHE A 76 13.74 1.39 -4.45
CA PHE A 76 13.06 0.12 -4.24
C PHE A 76 11.68 0.36 -3.63
N LEU A 77 10.63 0.11 -4.40
CA LEU A 77 9.25 0.26 -3.95
C LEU A 77 8.79 -1.01 -3.21
N ILE A 78 8.52 -0.88 -1.94
CA ILE A 78 7.99 -1.97 -1.11
C ILE A 78 6.51 -2.19 -1.43
N LYS A 79 6.19 -3.44 -1.80
CA LYS A 79 4.84 -3.90 -2.09
C LYS A 79 4.48 -5.06 -1.18
N PRO A 80 3.20 -5.22 -0.84
CA PRO A 80 2.77 -6.37 -0.07
C PRO A 80 3.00 -7.65 -0.88
N MET A 81 3.42 -8.69 -0.20
CA MET A 81 3.68 -9.99 -0.79
C MET A 81 2.74 -11.04 -0.20
N THR A 82 2.04 -11.77 -1.07
CA THR A 82 1.18 -12.87 -0.65
C THR A 82 1.88 -14.18 -0.92
N MET A 83 2.04 -14.97 0.11
CA MET A 83 2.54 -16.35 0.02
C MET A 83 1.46 -17.32 0.49
N GLY A 84 1.41 -18.49 -0.13
CA GLY A 84 0.51 -19.57 0.27
C GLY A 84 0.91 -20.83 -0.47
N ALA A 85 0.75 -21.97 0.18
CA ALA A 85 0.83 -23.28 -0.46
C ALA A 85 -0.53 -23.58 -1.12
N LYS A 86 -0.51 -24.29 -2.25
CA LYS A 86 -1.65 -25.07 -2.68
C LYS A 86 -1.59 -26.37 -1.88
N ASP A 87 -2.71 -26.78 -1.30
CA ASP A 87 -2.78 -28.12 -0.73
C ASP A 87 -2.65 -29.20 -1.83
N ASN A 88 -2.43 -30.44 -1.42
CA ASN A 88 -2.27 -31.57 -2.34
C ASN A 88 -3.50 -31.81 -3.25
N ASN A 89 -4.64 -31.20 -2.93
CA ASN A 89 -5.89 -31.30 -3.69
C ASN A 89 -6.09 -30.11 -4.67
N GLY A 90 -5.13 -29.18 -4.73
CA GLY A 90 -5.22 -27.99 -5.56
C GLY A 90 -6.13 -26.90 -4.99
N GLU A 91 -6.69 -27.10 -3.80
CA GLU A 91 -7.41 -26.08 -3.07
C GLU A 91 -6.43 -25.03 -2.53
N LYS A 92 -6.86 -23.79 -2.51
CA LYS A 92 -6.03 -22.68 -2.03
C LYS A 92 -5.89 -22.82 -0.50
N GLY A 93 -4.75 -23.31 -0.06
CA GLY A 93 -4.35 -23.23 1.34
C GLY A 93 -4.32 -21.76 1.83
N ASP A 94 -4.29 -21.58 3.12
CA ASP A 94 -4.28 -20.25 3.74
C ASP A 94 -3.20 -19.36 3.14
N ARG A 95 -3.65 -18.27 2.52
CA ARG A 95 -2.77 -17.26 1.97
C ARG A 95 -2.41 -16.25 3.04
N VAL A 96 -1.14 -16.19 3.37
CA VAL A 96 -0.61 -15.17 4.27
C VAL A 96 -0.10 -13.98 3.47
N LYS A 97 -0.49 -12.79 3.86
CA LYS A 97 -0.04 -11.54 3.25
C LYS A 97 0.97 -10.85 4.17
N SER A 98 2.20 -10.69 3.68
CA SER A 98 3.19 -9.82 4.32
C SER A 98 2.93 -8.39 3.90
N TRP A 99 2.67 -7.52 4.86
CA TRP A 99 2.31 -6.12 4.63
C TRP A 99 3.50 -5.18 4.49
N GLY A 100 4.70 -5.71 4.55
CA GLY A 100 5.91 -4.94 4.41
C GLY A 100 7.14 -5.82 4.34
N LEU A 101 8.30 -5.17 4.38
CA LEU A 101 9.61 -5.78 4.47
C LEU A 101 10.07 -5.74 5.92
N CYS A 102 10.54 -6.88 6.43
CA CYS A 102 11.23 -6.97 7.72
C CYS A 102 12.69 -7.28 7.49
N VAL A 103 13.55 -6.54 8.17
CA VAL A 103 14.99 -6.73 8.21
C VAL A 103 15.49 -6.54 9.63
N THR A 104 16.66 -7.09 9.94
CA THR A 104 17.31 -6.85 11.22
C THR A 104 17.80 -5.40 11.34
N LEU A 105 18.01 -4.91 12.57
CA LEU A 105 18.58 -3.58 12.77
C LEU A 105 19.97 -3.47 12.14
N THR A 106 20.75 -4.52 12.19
CA THR A 106 22.10 -4.60 11.61
C THR A 106 22.05 -4.49 10.09
N GLU A 107 21.18 -5.25 9.41
CA GLU A 107 20.98 -5.16 7.96
C GLU A 107 20.49 -3.77 7.55
N ALA A 108 19.63 -3.15 8.35
CA ALA A 108 19.21 -1.77 8.16
C ALA A 108 20.30 -0.75 8.49
N GLY A 109 21.46 -1.17 9.05
CA GLY A 109 22.57 -0.31 9.50
C GLY A 109 22.17 0.64 10.61
N LEU A 110 21.29 0.18 11.48
CA LEU A 110 20.83 0.90 12.65
C LEU A 110 21.48 0.32 13.92
N SER A 111 21.61 1.16 14.94
CA SER A 111 22.10 0.72 16.25
C SER A 111 21.09 -0.20 16.93
N GLU A 112 21.58 -1.27 17.53
CA GLU A 112 20.75 -2.22 18.28
C GLU A 112 20.13 -1.62 19.56
N ASN A 113 20.62 -0.46 20.00
CA ASN A 113 20.12 0.22 21.21
C ASN A 113 18.81 1.00 20.98
N LEU A 114 18.31 1.07 19.76
CA LEU A 114 17.09 1.79 19.46
C LEU A 114 15.87 1.07 20.06
N LYS A 115 14.96 1.85 20.63
CA LYS A 115 13.77 1.32 21.30
C LYS A 115 12.71 0.89 20.28
N ALA A 116 11.92 -0.12 20.63
CA ALA A 116 10.72 -0.50 19.89
C ALA A 116 9.73 0.68 19.81
N GLY A 117 9.02 0.78 18.72
CA GLY A 117 8.12 1.90 18.40
C GLY A 117 8.83 3.15 17.86
N THR A 118 10.17 3.16 17.76
CA THR A 118 10.89 4.31 17.20
C THR A 118 10.69 4.38 15.69
N ASP A 119 10.27 5.54 15.17
CA ASP A 119 10.27 5.84 13.74
C ASP A 119 11.71 6.00 13.24
N VAL A 120 12.03 5.28 12.17
CA VAL A 120 13.33 5.30 11.52
C VAL A 120 13.25 5.69 10.04
N THR A 121 12.10 6.22 9.61
CA THR A 121 11.83 6.64 8.23
C THR A 121 12.91 7.59 7.71
N ASP A 122 13.19 8.65 8.44
CA ASP A 122 14.18 9.66 8.05
C ASP A 122 15.62 9.12 8.11
N LYS A 123 15.92 8.28 9.11
CA LYS A 123 17.25 7.66 9.26
C LYS A 123 17.62 6.75 8.10
N LEU A 124 16.62 6.13 7.49
CA LEU A 124 16.78 5.25 6.33
C LEU A 124 16.59 5.97 4.99
N ASN A 125 16.34 7.29 5.02
CA ASN A 125 16.01 8.10 3.83
C ASN A 125 14.87 7.50 3.00
N ILE A 126 13.85 7.01 3.67
CA ILE A 126 12.68 6.41 3.05
C ILE A 126 11.73 7.51 2.59
N ARG A 127 11.26 7.40 1.35
CA ARG A 127 10.26 8.31 0.78
C ARG A 127 8.92 7.59 0.66
N LYS A 128 7.83 8.33 0.79
CA LYS A 128 6.49 7.80 0.52
C LYS A 128 6.27 7.69 -0.99
N TYR A 129 5.78 6.56 -1.43
CA TYR A 129 5.27 6.42 -2.79
C TYR A 129 3.93 7.12 -2.91
N GLU A 130 3.91 8.20 -3.62
CA GLU A 130 2.69 8.83 -4.07
C GLU A 130 2.51 8.42 -5.54
N PRO A 131 1.54 7.51 -5.83
CA PRO A 131 1.25 7.23 -7.21
C PRO A 131 0.94 8.56 -7.85
N VAL A 132 1.74 8.96 -8.83
CA VAL A 132 1.33 10.00 -9.76
C VAL A 132 -0.04 9.52 -10.22
N GLU A 133 -1.09 10.21 -9.83
CA GLU A 133 -2.39 9.99 -10.41
C GLU A 133 -2.25 10.47 -11.86
N ASP A 134 -1.49 9.68 -12.65
CA ASP A 134 -1.71 9.69 -14.06
C ASP A 134 -3.22 9.54 -14.17
N ALA A 135 -3.85 10.56 -14.70
CA ALA A 135 -5.19 10.45 -15.24
C ALA A 135 -5.11 9.42 -16.38
N SER A 136 -4.66 8.20 -16.02
CA SER A 136 -4.74 7.07 -16.93
C SER A 136 -6.23 6.95 -17.18
N PRO A 137 -6.66 7.24 -18.39
CA PRO A 137 -8.07 7.17 -18.72
C PRO A 137 -8.50 5.78 -18.28
N GLN A 138 -9.44 5.72 -17.34
CA GLN A 138 -10.09 4.46 -16.99
C GLN A 138 -10.33 3.79 -18.33
N LYS A 139 -9.85 2.54 -18.53
CA LYS A 139 -9.95 1.83 -19.81
C LYS A 139 -11.32 2.10 -20.37
N MET A 140 -11.38 3.08 -21.29
CA MET A 140 -12.64 3.55 -21.85
C MET A 140 -13.25 2.33 -22.49
N SER A 141 -14.43 1.93 -22.03
CA SER A 141 -15.18 0.85 -22.66
C SER A 141 -15.19 1.11 -24.17
N LYS A 142 -15.04 0.07 -24.96
CA LYS A 142 -14.93 0.18 -26.43
C LYS A 142 -15.96 1.15 -26.96
N ILE A 143 -15.52 2.08 -27.81
CA ILE A 143 -16.41 3.04 -28.45
C ILE A 143 -17.45 2.25 -29.26
N PRO A 144 -18.75 2.53 -29.07
CA PRO A 144 -19.80 1.87 -29.87
C PRO A 144 -19.53 2.01 -31.38
N ARG A 145 -19.77 0.95 -32.15
CA ARG A 145 -19.54 0.95 -33.60
C ARG A 145 -20.21 2.13 -34.32
N ILE A 146 -21.41 2.50 -33.86
CA ILE A 146 -22.18 3.65 -34.39
C ILE A 146 -21.40 4.95 -34.21
N ILE A 147 -20.77 5.17 -33.07
CA ILE A 147 -19.98 6.39 -32.80
C ILE A 147 -18.71 6.41 -33.65
N LYS A 148 -18.09 5.24 -33.91
CA LYS A 148 -16.98 5.14 -34.87
C LYS A 148 -17.41 5.61 -36.27
N PHE A 149 -18.57 5.16 -36.75
CA PHE A 149 -19.14 5.58 -38.03
C PHE A 149 -19.28 7.10 -38.10
N PHE A 150 -19.83 7.74 -37.03
CA PHE A 150 -19.96 9.22 -37.00
C PHE A 150 -18.62 9.93 -36.97
N LEU A 151 -17.59 9.35 -36.38
CA LEU A 151 -16.24 9.94 -36.35
C LEU A 151 -15.52 9.83 -37.71
N GLU A 152 -15.83 8.81 -38.50
CA GLU A 152 -15.19 8.55 -39.78
C GLU A 152 -15.81 9.44 -40.91
N HIS A 153 -17.09 9.83 -40.79
CA HIS A 153 -17.77 10.62 -41.80
C HIS A 153 -17.65 12.14 -41.53
N LYS A 154 -17.17 12.88 -42.56
CA LYS A 154 -16.86 14.31 -42.47
C LYS A 154 -18.06 15.17 -42.05
N LEU A 155 -19.26 14.85 -42.55
CA LEU A 155 -20.51 15.58 -42.28
C LEU A 155 -21.09 15.34 -40.88
N THR A 156 -20.82 14.19 -40.26
CA THR A 156 -21.40 13.79 -38.96
C THR A 156 -20.36 13.75 -37.84
N ARG A 157 -19.12 14.09 -38.16
CA ARG A 157 -17.98 14.07 -37.24
C ARG A 157 -18.20 14.90 -35.97
N TRP A 158 -18.96 15.98 -36.08
CA TRP A 158 -19.30 16.84 -34.96
C TRP A 158 -20.12 16.11 -33.89
N ILE A 159 -21.03 15.20 -34.29
CA ILE A 159 -21.82 14.36 -33.38
C ILE A 159 -20.91 13.40 -32.61
N GLY A 160 -19.99 12.73 -33.31
CA GLY A 160 -19.00 11.86 -32.72
C GLY A 160 -18.11 12.59 -31.70
N ASN A 161 -17.66 13.79 -32.05
CA ASN A 161 -16.83 14.64 -31.17
C ASN A 161 -17.62 15.11 -29.94
N MET A 162 -18.85 15.54 -30.08
CA MET A 162 -19.72 15.93 -28.98
C MET A 162 -19.94 14.76 -28.00
N TYR A 163 -20.16 13.56 -28.50
CA TYR A 163 -20.24 12.35 -27.67
C TYR A 163 -18.93 12.07 -26.93
N MET A 164 -17.79 12.20 -27.63
CA MET A 164 -16.47 11.97 -27.01
C MET A 164 -16.16 13.01 -25.92
N GLU A 165 -16.55 14.29 -26.13
CA GLU A 165 -16.39 15.31 -25.11
C GLU A 165 -17.29 15.10 -23.90
N ALA A 166 -18.57 14.77 -24.12
CA ALA A 166 -19.49 14.43 -23.03
C ALA A 166 -18.98 13.25 -22.22
N ARG A 167 -18.39 12.28 -22.92
CA ARG A 167 -17.77 11.12 -22.28
C ARG A 167 -16.51 11.44 -21.51
N LYS A 168 -15.64 12.32 -22.03
CA LYS A 168 -14.47 12.84 -21.30
C LYS A 168 -14.89 13.51 -20.00
N ARG A 169 -15.88 14.40 -20.04
CA ARG A 169 -16.41 15.09 -18.84
C ARG A 169 -16.91 14.12 -17.77
N LYS A 170 -17.54 13.03 -18.17
CA LYS A 170 -18.03 11.98 -17.25
C LYS A 170 -16.90 11.20 -16.56
N TYR A 171 -15.74 11.09 -17.20
CA TYR A 171 -14.61 10.27 -16.73
C TYR A 171 -13.38 11.09 -16.28
N THR A 172 -13.41 12.41 -16.39
CA THR A 172 -12.38 13.26 -15.81
C THR A 172 -12.61 13.29 -14.30
N LYS A 173 -11.87 12.45 -13.58
CA LYS A 173 -11.70 12.62 -12.14
C LYS A 173 -10.87 13.89 -11.94
N GLY A 174 -11.39 14.87 -11.21
CA GLY A 174 -10.57 15.93 -10.68
C GLY A 174 -9.45 15.35 -9.84
N SER A 175 -8.24 15.87 -9.93
CA SER A 175 -7.16 15.51 -9.01
C SER A 175 -7.58 15.92 -7.60
N PHE A 176 -7.31 15.05 -6.62
CA PHE A 176 -7.56 15.35 -5.22
C PHE A 176 -6.63 16.52 -4.80
N PRO A 177 -7.15 17.62 -4.23
CA PRO A 177 -6.34 18.77 -3.89
C PRO A 177 -5.49 18.50 -2.63
N THR A 178 -4.35 17.85 -2.81
CA THR A 178 -3.43 17.46 -1.73
C THR A 178 -2.73 18.62 -1.07
N ASP A 179 -2.70 19.78 -1.74
CA ASP A 179 -2.19 21.05 -1.25
C ASP A 179 -3.10 21.69 -0.19
N ILE A 180 -4.41 21.41 -0.24
CA ILE A 180 -5.41 21.96 0.67
C ILE A 180 -5.84 20.94 1.72
N ILE A 181 -6.03 19.70 1.30
CA ILE A 181 -6.56 18.61 2.14
C ILE A 181 -5.61 17.42 2.10
N SER A 182 -5.08 17.04 3.25
CA SER A 182 -4.30 15.82 3.36
C SER A 182 -5.19 14.60 3.18
N LYS A 183 -4.77 13.64 2.34
CA LYS A 183 -5.42 12.33 2.26
C LYS A 183 -5.25 11.62 3.60
N SER A 184 -6.31 11.07 4.16
CA SER A 184 -6.19 10.16 5.28
C SER A 184 -5.59 8.84 4.78
N ASP A 185 -4.59 8.37 5.52
CA ASP A 185 -3.81 7.16 5.16
C ASP A 185 -3.95 6.11 6.26
N GLU A 186 -5.17 5.94 6.73
CA GLU A 186 -5.50 5.06 7.83
C GLU A 186 -5.47 3.59 7.41
N THR A 187 -4.92 2.77 8.27
CA THR A 187 -4.86 1.34 8.05
C THR A 187 -6.20 0.69 8.40
N THR A 188 -6.70 -0.16 7.52
CA THR A 188 -7.92 -0.93 7.80
C THR A 188 -7.66 -1.97 8.87
N ILE A 189 -8.63 -2.17 9.77
CA ILE A 189 -8.55 -3.13 10.87
C ILE A 189 -8.29 -4.57 10.39
N GLN A 190 -8.72 -4.90 9.19
CA GLN A 190 -8.47 -6.20 8.55
C GLN A 190 -6.99 -6.49 8.33
N ASN A 191 -6.16 -5.44 8.24
CA ASN A 191 -4.72 -5.56 8.06
C ASN A 191 -3.97 -5.71 9.40
N CYS A 192 -4.66 -5.48 10.52
CA CYS A 192 -4.11 -5.53 11.87
C CYS A 192 -4.96 -6.44 12.75
N LYS A 193 -4.88 -7.74 12.55
CA LYS A 193 -5.76 -8.71 13.22
C LYS A 193 -5.66 -8.69 14.74
N SER A 194 -4.48 -8.42 15.29
CA SER A 194 -4.26 -8.37 16.74
C SER A 194 -4.79 -7.08 17.40
N ILE A 195 -5.17 -6.06 16.62
CA ILE A 195 -5.54 -4.73 17.16
C ILE A 195 -6.77 -4.82 18.07
N MET A 196 -7.73 -5.69 17.75
CA MET A 196 -8.96 -5.85 18.53
C MET A 196 -8.69 -6.44 19.92
N SER A 197 -7.80 -7.43 20.01
CA SER A 197 -7.39 -8.01 21.29
C SER A 197 -6.54 -7.04 22.11
N LYS A 198 -5.63 -6.31 21.45
CA LYS A 198 -4.73 -5.36 22.10
C LYS A 198 -5.47 -4.17 22.74
N PHE A 199 -6.53 -3.69 22.08
CA PHE A 199 -7.31 -2.56 22.56
C PHE A 199 -8.66 -2.98 23.20
N HIS A 200 -8.76 -4.25 23.60
CA HIS A 200 -9.94 -4.73 24.33
C HIS A 200 -10.15 -3.91 25.63
N GLY A 201 -11.39 -3.44 25.83
CA GLY A 201 -11.71 -2.58 26.98
C GLY A 201 -11.37 -1.10 26.84
N THR A 202 -10.71 -0.69 25.74
CA THR A 202 -10.46 0.73 25.46
C THR A 202 -11.67 1.39 24.85
N ARG A 203 -11.98 2.64 25.26
CA ARG A 203 -13.05 3.41 24.64
C ARG A 203 -12.67 3.75 23.20
N ALA A 204 -13.54 3.41 22.25
CA ALA A 204 -13.38 3.70 20.83
C ALA A 204 -14.60 4.42 20.28
N PHE A 205 -14.38 5.25 19.24
CA PHE A 205 -15.45 5.83 18.45
C PHE A 205 -15.71 4.95 17.24
N VAL A 206 -16.96 4.52 17.07
CA VAL A 206 -17.39 3.75 15.91
C VAL A 206 -18.28 4.62 15.05
N THR A 207 -17.89 4.83 13.80
CA THR A 207 -18.69 5.56 12.82
C THR A 207 -19.10 4.63 11.69
N ALA A 208 -20.35 4.74 11.24
CA ALA A 208 -20.80 4.01 10.07
C ALA A 208 -20.22 4.65 8.81
N LYS A 209 -19.53 3.86 7.99
CA LYS A 209 -19.14 4.27 6.64
C LYS A 209 -20.25 3.90 5.68
N MET A 210 -20.87 4.90 5.07
CA MET A 210 -21.84 4.65 4.00
C MET A 210 -21.13 4.08 2.79
N GLU A 211 -21.72 3.09 2.15
CA GLU A 211 -21.23 2.59 0.87
C GLU A 211 -21.28 3.71 -0.16
N GLY A 212 -20.15 3.91 -0.84
CA GLY A 212 -20.04 4.94 -1.85
C GLY A 212 -18.58 5.39 -2.07
N GLN A 213 -18.43 6.29 -3.00
CA GLN A 213 -17.15 6.95 -3.24
C GLN A 213 -16.90 7.98 -2.13
N SER A 214 -15.65 8.10 -1.69
CA SER A 214 -15.25 9.20 -0.80
C SER A 214 -15.53 10.53 -1.50
N PHE A 215 -16.34 11.37 -0.86
CA PHE A 215 -16.60 12.73 -1.32
C PHE A 215 -15.96 13.70 -0.35
N THR A 216 -15.06 14.52 -0.85
CA THR A 216 -14.43 15.58 -0.08
C THR A 216 -14.85 16.91 -0.69
N CYS A 217 -15.42 17.79 0.12
CA CYS A 217 -15.82 19.13 -0.28
C CYS A 217 -14.99 20.14 0.52
N SER A 218 -14.28 21.02 -0.16
CA SER A 218 -13.65 22.20 0.44
C SER A 218 -14.33 23.47 -0.03
N LEU A 219 -14.70 24.33 0.92
CA LEU A 219 -15.18 25.67 0.63
C LEU A 219 -13.97 26.61 0.58
N GLU A 220 -13.35 26.72 -0.58
CA GLU A 220 -12.47 27.84 -0.86
C GLU A 220 -13.25 28.92 -1.55
N HIS A 221 -13.28 30.08 -0.91
CA HIS A 221 -13.70 31.36 -1.44
C HIS A 221 -14.28 31.33 -2.85
N CYS A 222 -15.61 31.15 -2.97
CA CYS A 222 -16.31 31.70 -4.10
C CYS A 222 -16.16 33.23 -4.02
N ARG A 223 -15.20 33.76 -4.73
CA ARG A 223 -15.29 35.18 -5.15
C ARG A 223 -16.44 35.26 -6.13
N ILE A 224 -17.54 35.80 -5.67
CA ILE A 224 -18.62 36.35 -6.52
C ILE A 224 -18.05 37.46 -7.38
#